data_75792b2c65e57cd5c79a9661ae199d45
#
_entry.id   75792b2c65e57cd5c79a9661ae199d45
#
_cell.length_a   1.000
_cell.length_b   1.000
_cell.length_c   1.000
_cell.angle_alpha   90.00
_cell.angle_beta   90.00
_cell.angle_gamma   90.00
#
_symmetry.space_group_name_H-M   'P 1'
#
loop_
_entity.id
_entity.type
_entity.pdbx_description
1 polymer ?
#
loop_
_entity_poly.entity_id
_entity_poly.type
_entity_poly.pdbx_seq_one_letter_code
_entity_poly.pdbx_strand_id
1 'polypeptide(L)'
;MKTIALALAGFFVFTATAQAAETLDAEAVKKLITGNTVHGMAPNGNTQKNYFAPDGKTHRQTGGKIIEGTWRVNDDGTQCVEGMPGGCAKIIRNDDGTYDRVTSDGGVRLKWTAVVNGKDF
;
A
#
# COMPACT_ATOMS: atom_id res chain seq x y z
N MET A 1 -52.09 -21.03 -7.03
CA MET A 1 -51.54 -20.86 -6.95
C MET A 1 -50.58 -20.41 -6.83
N LYS A 2 -50.18 -20.02 -6.79
CA LYS A 2 -49.32 -19.66 -6.73
C LYS A 2 -48.41 -19.15 -6.55
N THR A 3 -47.84 -18.83 -6.46
CA THR A 3 -47.02 -18.40 -6.32
C THR A 3 -46.19 -17.81 -6.01
N ILE A 4 -45.71 -17.67 -5.89
CA ILE A 4 -44.94 -17.16 -5.60
C ILE A 4 -43.97 -16.76 -5.40
N ALA A 5 -43.47 -16.67 -5.33
CA ALA A 5 -42.58 -16.38 -5.15
C ALA A 5 -41.77 -15.80 -5.14
N LEU A 6 -41.40 -15.60 -5.26
CA LEU A 6 -40.61 -15.08 -5.26
C LEU A 6 -39.93 -14.35 -5.03
N ALA A 7 -39.75 -14.03 -4.91
CA ALA A 7 -39.23 -13.40 -4.77
C ALA A 7 -38.40 -13.00 -4.29
N LEU A 8 -37.97 -12.99 -4.12
CA LEU A 8 -37.19 -12.69 -3.63
C LEU A 8 -36.22 -12.37 -3.81
N ALA A 9 -36.06 -12.46 -4.12
CA ALA A 9 -35.20 -12.34 -4.29
C ALA A 9 -34.57 -11.39 -4.25
N GLY A 10 -34.42 -10.97 -4.24
CA GLY A 10 -33.86 -10.10 -4.28
C GLY A 10 -33.11 -9.52 -3.62
N PHE A 11 -32.91 -9.65 -3.34
CA PHE A 11 -32.27 -9.09 -2.71
C PHE A 11 -31.11 -9.12 -2.47
N PHE A 12 -30.51 -8.97 -2.70
CA PHE A 12 -29.47 -8.99 -2.40
C PHE A 12 -28.88 -8.15 -2.43
N VAL A 13 -28.66 -7.82 -2.29
CA VAL A 13 -28.19 -7.08 -2.06
C VAL A 13 -27.07 -6.86 -1.83
N PHE A 14 -26.46 -6.48 -1.91
CA PHE A 14 -25.44 -6.28 -1.60
C PHE A 14 -25.11 -5.32 -1.31
N THR A 15 -24.94 -5.22 -0.87
CA THR A 15 -24.52 -4.43 -0.27
C THR A 15 -23.31 -4.28 -0.35
N ALA A 16 -22.90 -3.72 -0.84
CA ALA A 16 -21.69 -3.53 -0.82
C ALA A 16 -21.16 -2.97 0.21
N THR A 17 -20.50 -3.42 0.76
CA THR A 17 -19.99 -3.00 1.79
C THR A 17 -18.86 -2.29 1.46
N ALA A 18 -18.70 -1.23 1.95
CA ALA A 18 -17.50 -0.58 1.95
C ALA A 18 -16.48 -1.43 2.51
N GLN A 19 -15.36 -1.51 1.94
CA GLN A 19 -14.34 -2.24 2.47
C GLN A 19 -13.72 -1.51 3.55
N ALA A 20 -13.69 -2.01 4.68
CA ALA A 20 -12.92 -1.46 5.79
C ALA A 20 -11.45 -1.45 5.43
N ALA A 21 -10.70 -0.58 6.05
CA ALA A 21 -9.25 -0.57 5.90
C ALA A 21 -8.68 -1.93 6.28
N GLU A 22 -7.72 -2.40 5.54
CA GLU A 22 -7.22 -3.75 5.68
C GLU A 22 -5.70 -3.75 5.72
N THR A 23 -5.12 -4.38 6.72
CA THR A 23 -3.66 -4.55 6.79
C THR A 23 -3.25 -5.65 5.83
N LEU A 24 -2.31 -5.36 4.96
CA LEU A 24 -1.86 -6.32 3.98
C LEU A 24 -0.89 -7.32 4.62
N ASP A 25 -0.97 -8.58 4.20
CA ASP A 25 -0.01 -9.57 4.63
C ASP A 25 1.25 -9.51 3.77
N ALA A 26 2.25 -10.32 4.10
CA ALA A 26 3.54 -10.27 3.43
C ALA A 26 3.44 -10.51 1.92
N GLU A 27 2.64 -11.50 1.53
CA GLU A 27 2.48 -11.80 0.11
C GLU A 27 1.86 -10.64 -0.63
N ALA A 28 0.84 -10.02 -0.05
CA ALA A 28 0.16 -8.90 -0.68
C ALA A 28 1.07 -7.69 -0.83
N VAL A 29 1.89 -7.41 0.20
CA VAL A 29 2.83 -6.30 0.13
C VAL A 29 3.86 -6.54 -0.96
N LYS A 30 4.45 -7.74 -1.00
CA LYS A 30 5.45 -8.07 -2.02
C LYS A 30 4.88 -7.92 -3.42
N LYS A 31 3.68 -8.43 -3.62
CA LYS A 31 3.05 -8.38 -4.93
C LYS A 31 2.76 -6.95 -5.34
N LEU A 32 2.41 -6.10 -4.40
CA LEU A 32 2.06 -4.73 -4.67
C LEU A 32 3.27 -3.91 -5.11
N ILE A 33 4.41 -4.05 -4.45
CA ILE A 33 5.51 -3.10 -4.63
C ILE A 33 6.70 -3.63 -5.41
N THR A 34 6.87 -4.95 -5.53
CA THR A 34 8.07 -5.47 -6.21
C THR A 34 8.07 -5.05 -7.67
N GLY A 35 9.13 -4.35 -8.09
CA GLY A 35 9.26 -3.87 -9.46
C GLY A 35 8.43 -2.64 -9.77
N ASN A 36 7.86 -2.00 -8.76
CA ASN A 36 6.96 -0.86 -8.95
C ASN A 36 7.47 0.38 -8.23
N THR A 37 6.97 1.54 -8.65
CA THR A 37 7.24 2.81 -8.01
C THR A 37 6.03 3.22 -7.18
N VAL A 38 6.27 3.59 -5.95
CA VAL A 38 5.23 4.05 -5.05
C VAL A 38 5.36 5.56 -4.91
N HIS A 39 4.24 6.26 -5.13
CA HIS A 39 4.19 7.72 -4.92
C HIS A 39 3.68 7.93 -3.51
N GLY A 40 4.46 8.60 -2.68
CA GLY A 40 4.12 8.81 -1.29
C GLY A 40 3.99 10.27 -0.93
N MET A 41 3.19 10.54 0.09
CA MET A 41 3.01 11.88 0.62
C MET A 41 3.10 11.82 2.14
N ALA A 42 3.99 12.62 2.70
CA ALA A 42 4.15 12.74 4.13
C ALA A 42 3.04 13.61 4.72
N PRO A 43 2.81 13.56 6.04
CA PRO A 43 1.77 14.38 6.67
C PRO A 43 1.92 15.88 6.41
N ASN A 44 3.16 16.36 6.20
CA ASN A 44 3.38 17.76 5.92
C ASN A 44 3.17 18.14 4.45
N GLY A 45 2.73 17.18 3.62
CA GLY A 45 2.47 17.43 2.21
C GLY A 45 3.64 17.20 1.29
N ASN A 46 4.83 16.91 1.81
CA ASN A 46 5.98 16.61 0.95
C ASN A 46 5.78 15.27 0.26
N THR A 47 6.15 15.22 -1.02
CA THR A 47 5.95 14.01 -1.81
C THR A 47 7.29 13.36 -2.13
N GLN A 48 7.23 12.06 -2.41
CA GLN A 48 8.41 11.30 -2.81
C GLN A 48 8.00 10.13 -3.67
N LYS A 49 8.96 9.59 -4.42
CA LYS A 49 8.76 8.37 -5.20
C LYS A 49 9.77 7.34 -4.73
N ASN A 50 9.31 6.12 -4.52
CA ASN A 50 10.19 5.02 -4.14
C ASN A 50 10.02 3.89 -5.13
N TYR A 51 11.10 3.48 -5.74
CA TYR A 51 11.09 2.29 -6.60
C TYR A 51 11.66 1.12 -5.80
N PHE A 52 10.95 -0.01 -5.83
CA PHE A 52 11.37 -1.22 -5.09
C PHE A 52 11.79 -2.27 -6.10
N ALA A 53 13.10 -2.35 -6.33
CA ALA A 53 13.64 -3.26 -7.34
C ALA A 53 13.53 -4.72 -6.87
N PRO A 54 13.33 -5.66 -7.81
CA PRO A 54 13.22 -7.08 -7.44
C PRO A 54 14.47 -7.63 -6.78
N ASP A 55 15.63 -6.99 -6.97
CA ASP A 55 16.88 -7.45 -6.38
C ASP A 55 17.06 -7.00 -4.92
N GLY A 56 16.09 -6.31 -4.34
CA GLY A 56 16.16 -5.85 -2.96
C GLY A 56 16.69 -4.45 -2.79
N LYS A 57 17.01 -3.76 -3.87
CA LYS A 57 17.42 -2.37 -3.78
C LYS A 57 16.21 -1.46 -3.89
N THR A 58 16.30 -0.31 -3.27
CA THR A 58 15.24 0.69 -3.41
C THR A 58 15.89 2.03 -3.70
N HIS A 59 15.23 2.81 -4.58
CA HIS A 59 15.68 4.14 -4.93
C HIS A 59 14.57 5.11 -4.60
N ARG A 60 14.92 6.20 -3.95
CA ARG A 60 13.94 7.20 -3.55
C ARG A 60 14.31 8.55 -4.13
N GLN A 61 13.34 9.17 -4.78
CA GLN A 61 13.48 10.53 -5.26
C GLN A 61 12.70 11.44 -4.35
N THR A 62 13.36 12.41 -3.75
CA THR A 62 12.72 13.37 -2.89
C THR A 62 13.48 14.68 -3.02
N GLY A 63 12.76 15.78 -3.25
CA GLY A 63 13.36 17.11 -3.32
C GLY A 63 14.47 17.25 -4.35
N GLY A 64 14.37 16.53 -5.46
CA GLY A 64 15.39 16.60 -6.50
C GLY A 64 16.61 15.73 -6.28
N LYS A 65 16.61 14.97 -5.18
CA LYS A 65 17.71 14.04 -4.89
C LYS A 65 17.24 12.61 -5.03
N ILE A 66 18.16 11.73 -5.42
CA ILE A 66 17.88 10.30 -5.45
C ILE A 66 18.83 9.64 -4.47
N ILE A 67 18.28 8.87 -3.54
CA ILE A 67 19.07 8.10 -2.59
C ILE A 67 18.76 6.62 -2.77
N GLU A 68 19.68 5.78 -2.35
CA GLU A 68 19.57 4.35 -2.55
C GLU A 68 19.67 3.63 -1.21
N GLY A 69 18.92 2.56 -1.06
CA GLY A 69 18.97 1.69 0.11
C GLY A 69 18.55 0.30 -0.27
N THR A 70 18.16 -0.48 0.72
CA THR A 70 17.63 -1.82 0.49
C THR A 70 16.26 -1.93 1.14
N TRP A 71 15.48 -2.92 0.68
CA TRP A 71 14.14 -3.13 1.21
C TRP A 71 13.87 -4.61 1.37
N ARG A 72 12.92 -4.90 2.24
CA ARG A 72 12.44 -6.27 2.41
C ARG A 72 11.05 -6.24 3.01
N VAL A 73 10.36 -7.38 2.93
CA VAL A 73 9.08 -7.57 3.59
C VAL A 73 9.24 -8.76 4.54
N ASN A 74 8.91 -8.55 5.79
CA ASN A 74 9.00 -9.59 6.81
C ASN A 74 7.76 -10.48 6.76
N ASP A 75 7.85 -11.64 7.40
CA ASP A 75 6.74 -12.59 7.40
C ASP A 75 5.47 -12.03 7.99
N ASP A 76 5.57 -11.05 8.89
CA ASP A 76 4.41 -10.43 9.50
C ASP A 76 3.80 -9.32 8.65
N GLY A 77 4.31 -9.12 7.43
CA GLY A 77 3.78 -8.12 6.52
C GLY A 77 4.40 -6.74 6.64
N THR A 78 5.32 -6.53 7.60
CA THR A 78 5.97 -5.24 7.69
C THR A 78 6.95 -5.06 6.54
N GLN A 79 6.96 -3.87 5.99
CA GLN A 79 7.86 -3.49 4.91
C GLN A 79 8.94 -2.62 5.52
N CYS A 80 10.18 -2.98 5.30
CA CYS A 80 11.33 -2.31 5.90
C CYS A 80 12.24 -1.73 4.84
N VAL A 81 12.86 -0.59 5.16
CA VAL A 81 13.93 -0.03 4.33
C VAL A 81 15.14 0.19 5.22
N GLU A 82 16.33 0.05 4.65
CA GLU A 82 17.59 0.27 5.33
C GLU A 82 18.50 1.10 4.46
N GLY A 83 19.36 1.88 5.08
CA GLY A 83 20.25 2.79 4.36
C GLY A 83 19.57 4.09 3.99
N MET A 84 18.34 4.28 4.42
CA MET A 84 17.57 5.51 4.20
C MET A 84 16.51 5.61 5.29
N PRO A 85 15.93 6.79 5.51
CA PRO A 85 14.89 6.93 6.53
C PRO A 85 13.64 6.12 6.19
N GLY A 86 12.96 5.62 7.18
CA GLY A 86 11.68 4.93 7.00
C GLY A 86 11.47 3.73 7.89
N GLY A 87 12.51 2.98 8.20
CA GLY A 87 12.38 1.81 9.07
C GLY A 87 11.39 0.80 8.57
N CYS A 88 10.69 0.17 9.51
CA CYS A 88 9.70 -0.88 9.21
C CYS A 88 8.30 -0.40 9.54
N ALA A 89 7.34 -0.78 8.71
CA ALA A 89 5.95 -0.33 8.91
C ALA A 89 4.99 -1.31 8.24
N LYS A 90 3.77 -1.31 8.73
CA LYS A 90 2.69 -2.07 8.11
C LYS A 90 2.08 -1.28 6.98
N ILE A 91 1.50 -1.98 6.03
CA ILE A 91 0.84 -1.35 4.91
C ILE A 91 -0.64 -1.64 5.03
N ILE A 92 -1.44 -0.59 5.06
CA ILE A 92 -2.88 -0.70 5.20
C ILE A 92 -3.52 -0.20 3.91
N ARG A 93 -4.37 -1.02 3.33
CA ARG A 93 -5.13 -0.63 2.14
C ARG A 93 -6.37 0.13 2.59
N ASN A 94 -6.57 1.30 2.04
CA ASN A 94 -7.75 2.11 2.31
C ASN A 94 -8.82 1.81 1.27
N ASP A 95 -10.07 2.15 1.59
CA ASP A 95 -11.19 1.87 0.70
C ASP A 95 -11.18 2.74 -0.56
N ASP A 96 -10.39 3.80 -0.59
CA ASP A 96 -10.29 4.67 -1.77
C ASP A 96 -9.16 4.26 -2.71
N GLY A 97 -8.51 3.13 -2.44
CA GLY A 97 -7.42 2.65 -3.30
C GLY A 97 -6.04 3.17 -2.94
N THR A 98 -5.93 4.01 -1.92
CA THR A 98 -4.63 4.43 -1.42
C THR A 98 -4.17 3.48 -0.32
N TYR A 99 -2.95 3.67 0.15
CA TYR A 99 -2.41 2.86 1.22
C TYR A 99 -1.76 3.76 2.25
N ASP A 100 -1.78 3.32 3.51
CA ASP A 100 -1.05 4.01 4.57
C ASP A 100 0.11 3.13 5.01
N ARG A 101 1.27 3.74 5.14
CA ARG A 101 2.43 3.07 5.70
C ARG A 101 2.51 3.51 7.15
N VAL A 102 2.25 2.57 8.05
CA VAL A 102 2.02 2.87 9.47
C VAL A 102 3.09 2.23 10.31
N THR A 103 3.77 3.04 11.11
CA THR A 103 4.82 2.52 11.99
C THR A 103 4.23 1.79 13.19
N SER A 104 5.11 1.14 13.96
CA SER A 104 4.67 0.31 15.08
C SER A 104 3.96 1.10 16.18
N ASP A 105 4.16 2.42 16.24
CA ASP A 105 3.47 3.24 17.22
C ASP A 105 2.07 3.65 16.76
N GLY A 106 1.64 3.16 15.61
CA GLY A 106 0.30 3.46 15.10
C GLY A 106 0.18 4.74 14.31
N GLY A 107 1.23 5.52 14.19
CA GLY A 107 1.19 6.77 13.44
C GLY A 107 1.32 6.52 11.94
N VAL A 108 0.61 7.33 11.15
CA VAL A 108 0.76 7.25 9.70
C VAL A 108 2.00 8.04 9.32
N ARG A 109 3.01 7.33 8.77
CA ARG A 109 4.20 8.01 8.36
C ARG A 109 4.11 8.51 6.97
N LEU A 110 3.41 7.79 6.11
CA LEU A 110 3.42 8.10 4.69
C LEU A 110 2.17 7.53 4.06
N LYS A 111 1.50 8.34 3.26
CA LYS A 111 0.37 7.84 2.47
C LYS A 111 0.88 7.49 1.09
N TRP A 112 0.60 6.29 0.63
CA TRP A 112 0.92 5.86 -0.73
C TRP A 112 -0.28 6.21 -1.59
N THR A 113 -0.12 7.24 -2.41
CA THR A 113 -1.23 7.76 -3.21
C THR A 113 -1.37 7.04 -4.53
N ALA A 114 -0.31 6.40 -5.01
CA ALA A 114 -0.35 5.64 -6.25
C ALA A 114 0.77 4.63 -6.28
N VAL A 115 0.54 3.51 -6.95
CA VAL A 115 1.58 2.51 -7.23
C VAL A 115 1.63 2.37 -8.74
N VAL A 116 2.79 2.62 -9.32
CA VAL A 116 2.96 2.67 -10.77
C VAL A 116 3.91 1.55 -11.18
N ASN A 117 3.60 0.90 -12.27
CA ASN A 117 4.40 -0.21 -12.75
C ASN A 117 5.78 0.29 -13.20
N GLY A 118 6.83 -0.39 -12.79
CA GLY A 118 8.19 -0.06 -13.18
C GLY A 118 8.75 1.14 -12.45
N LYS A 119 9.95 1.54 -12.85
CA LYS A 119 10.60 2.71 -12.28
C LYS A 119 10.22 3.92 -13.11
N ASP A 120 9.59 4.92 -12.49
CA ASP A 120 9.07 6.06 -13.23
C ASP A 120 9.81 7.36 -12.95
N PHE A 121 11.06 7.29 -12.59
CA PHE A 121 11.89 8.49 -12.40
C PHE A 121 13.36 8.23 -12.70
#